data_2c8e2d1305f3114afd1f329b5fee57f2
#
_entry.id   2c8e2d1305f3114afd1f329b5fee57f2
#
_cell.length_a   1.000
_cell.length_b   1.000
_cell.length_c   1.000
_cell.angle_alpha   90.00
_cell.angle_beta   90.00
_cell.angle_gamma   90.00
#
_symmetry.space_group_name_H-M   'P 1'
#
loop_
_entity.id
_entity.type
_entity.pdbx_description
1 polymer ?
#
loop_
_entity_poly.entity_id
_entity_poly.type
_entity_poly.pdbx_seq_one_letter_code
_entity_poly.pdbx_strand_id
1 'polypeptide(L)' 'MTITYYTHEQMYAGINELVRLGLGFTADHDELTITLTGAY' A
#
# COMPACT_ATOMS: atom_id res chain seq x y z
N MET A 1 9.58 -2.22 3.79
CA MET A 1 9.57 -2.08 2.33
C MET A 1 8.54 -1.05 1.90
N THR A 2 8.92 -0.15 1.02
CA THR A 2 8.05 0.92 0.57
C THR A 2 7.79 0.77 -0.94
N ILE A 3 6.53 0.87 -1.33
CA ILE A 3 6.12 0.77 -2.72
C ILE A 3 5.61 2.14 -3.16
N THR A 4 6.14 2.64 -4.28
CA THR A 4 5.72 3.93 -4.83
C THR A 4 4.80 3.69 -6.03
N TYR A 5 3.68 4.42 -6.07
CA TYR A 5 2.72 4.32 -7.15
C TYR A 5 2.67 5.63 -7.93
N TYR A 6 2.14 5.58 -9.14
CA TYR A 6 2.05 6.77 -9.98
C TYR A 6 0.70 7.48 -9.87
N THR A 7 -0.36 6.73 -9.57
CA THR A 7 -1.69 7.29 -9.49
C THR A 7 -2.41 6.74 -8.25
N HIS A 8 -3.46 7.46 -7.83
CA HIS A 8 -4.27 7.00 -6.71
C HIS A 8 -4.97 5.70 -7.04
N GLU A 9 -5.38 5.52 -8.28
CA GLU A 9 -6.03 4.28 -8.72
C GLU A 9 -5.10 3.08 -8.52
N GLN A 10 -3.85 3.23 -8.93
CA GLN A 10 -2.87 2.15 -8.76
C GLN A 10 -2.63 1.88 -7.29
N MET A 11 -2.57 2.93 -6.49
CA MET A 11 -2.37 2.80 -5.06
C MET A 11 -3.52 2.03 -4.42
N TYR A 12 -4.76 2.36 -4.80
CA TYR A 12 -5.93 1.66 -4.25
C TYR A 12 -5.95 0.18 -4.65
N ALA A 13 -5.54 -0.12 -5.86
CA ALA A 13 -5.43 -1.51 -6.29
C ALA A 13 -4.41 -2.26 -5.44
N GLY A 14 -3.29 -1.62 -5.12
CA GLY A 14 -2.29 -2.19 -4.24
C GLY A 14 -2.81 -2.41 -2.84
N ILE A 15 -3.57 -1.44 -2.31
CA ILE A 15 -4.16 -1.56 -0.98
C ILE A 15 -5.12 -2.75 -0.93
N ASN A 16 -5.97 -2.91 -1.94
CA ASN A 16 -6.89 -4.03 -2.00
C ASN A 16 -6.15 -5.36 -1.96
N GLU A 17 -5.05 -5.45 -2.70
CA GLU A 17 -4.26 -6.67 -2.74
C GLU A 17 -3.67 -6.99 -1.37
N LEU A 18 -3.11 -5.97 -0.70
CA LEU A 18 -2.51 -6.16 0.61
C LEU A 18 -3.54 -6.57 1.65
N VAL A 19 -4.74 -5.99 1.57
CA VAL A 19 -5.83 -6.36 2.48
C VAL A 19 -6.21 -7.83 2.28
N ARG A 20 -6.28 -8.27 1.03
CA ARG A 20 -6.62 -9.66 0.74
C ARG A 20 -5.58 -10.63 1.26
N LEU A 21 -4.31 -10.22 1.22
CA LEU A 21 -3.22 -11.06 1.72
C LEU A 21 -3.08 -11.00 3.24
N GLY A 22 -3.77 -10.06 3.89
CA GLY A 22 -3.70 -9.95 5.34
C GLY A 22 -2.43 -9.31 5.85
N LEU A 23 -1.76 -8.53 5.01
CA LEU A 23 -0.51 -7.88 5.40
C LEU A 23 -0.75 -6.53 6.07
N GLY A 24 0.12 -6.19 7.02
CA GLY A 24 0.08 -4.88 7.64
C GLY A 24 0.79 -3.84 6.79
N PHE A 25 0.23 -2.65 6.69
CA PHE A 25 0.82 -1.59 5.90
C PHE A 25 0.36 -0.22 6.35
N THR A 26 1.11 0.80 5.93
CA THR A 26 0.74 2.20 6.13
C THR A 26 0.71 2.87 4.76
N ALA A 27 -0.36 3.58 4.45
CA ALA A 27 -0.52 4.24 3.16
C ALA A 27 -0.38 5.75 3.31
N ASP A 28 0.34 6.37 2.38
CA ASP A 28 0.53 7.81 2.33
C ASP A 28 -0.06 8.34 1.02
N HIS A 29 -1.19 9.03 1.12
CA HIS A 29 -1.90 9.55 -0.05
C HIS A 29 -1.16 10.70 -0.73
N ASP A 30 -0.41 11.47 0.02
CA ASP A 30 0.29 12.62 -0.53
C ASP A 30 1.45 12.19 -1.42
N GLU A 31 2.13 11.14 -1.04
CA GLU A 31 3.30 10.66 -1.77
C GLU A 31 3.01 9.42 -2.59
N LEU A 32 1.77 8.93 -2.56
CA LEU A 32 1.35 7.74 -3.29
C LEU A 32 2.24 6.54 -2.95
N THR A 33 2.53 6.38 -1.67
CA THR A 33 3.39 5.29 -1.22
C THR A 33 2.68 4.41 -0.21
N ILE A 34 3.08 3.16 -0.18
CA ILE A 34 2.62 2.21 0.82
C ILE A 34 3.84 1.60 1.46
N THR A 35 3.93 1.68 2.79
CA THR A 35 5.02 1.08 3.54
C THR A 35 4.53 -0.18 4.22
N LEU A 36 5.14 -1.30 3.89
CA LEU A 36 4.77 -2.57 4.50
C LEU A 36 5.40 -2.65 5.90
N THR A 37 4.56 -2.91 6.89
CA THR A 37 5.03 -3.00 8.28
C THR A 37 5.49 -4.41 8.64
N GLY A 38 5.10 -5.39 7.84
CA GLY A 38 5.51 -6.76 8.07
C GLY A 38 4.75 -7.47 9.18
N ALA A 39 3.77 -6.80 9.74
CA ALA A 39 3.00 -7.39 10.82
C ALA A 39 1.74 -8.07 10.28
N TYR A 40 1.55 -9.29 10.68
CA TYR A 40 0.31 -9.99 10.42
C TYR A 40 0.18 -11.19 11.32
#